data_7e533c94e49e36fa6b13a84a7fc1d5f8
#
_entry.id   7e533c94e49e36fa6b13a84a7fc1d5f8
#
_cell.length_a   1.000
_cell.length_b   1.000
_cell.length_c   1.000
_cell.angle_alpha   90.00
_cell.angle_beta   90.00
_cell.angle_gamma   90.00
#
_symmetry.space_group_name_H-M   'P 1'
#
loop_
_entity.id
_entity.type
_entity.pdbx_description
1 polymer ?
#
loop_
_entity_poly.entity_id
_entity_poly.type
_entity_poly.pdbx_seq_one_letter_code
_entity_poly.pdbx_strand_id
1 'polypeptide(L)'
;MVSVFGLGECPISIASSPTREPLQICVREAGRITQGMMAARVGDVLGIRGPFGNGFPVAQMKDRNVAIAGGGSGFATLRSLINYIADHRDDYREVTVVYGARTPQDLYFTSEYGSWQAADIEVGITVDMMDASWKGNVGLVTSLLSEIDPAPGAAALCGPPMMIRAVAKDLLDRGFIEQEIYISLERHMKCGVGKCEHCTMGPYHVCTDGPIFSYDRVRDLI
;
A
#
# COMPACT_ATOMS: atom_id res chain seq x y z
N MET A 1 -5.65 -13.28 -6.51
CA MET A 1 -4.69 -14.29 -6.97
C MET A 1 -4.52 -14.14 -8.46
N VAL A 2 -3.28 -14.13 -8.94
CA VAL A 2 -2.94 -14.06 -10.36
C VAL A 2 -2.21 -15.34 -10.74
N SER A 3 -2.63 -15.98 -11.82
CA SER A 3 -2.12 -17.27 -12.28
C SER A 3 -1.39 -17.12 -13.60
N VAL A 4 -0.22 -17.74 -13.70
CA VAL A 4 0.47 -18.01 -14.96
C VAL A 4 0.28 -19.48 -15.28
N PHE A 5 -0.39 -19.79 -16.40
CA PHE A 5 -0.71 -21.15 -16.77
C PHE A 5 0.55 -22.01 -16.90
N GLY A 6 0.54 -23.17 -16.23
CA GLY A 6 1.69 -24.07 -16.15
C GLY A 6 2.74 -23.73 -15.08
N LEU A 7 2.71 -22.53 -14.49
CA LEU A 7 3.66 -22.10 -13.44
C LEU A 7 3.05 -22.04 -12.03
N GLY A 8 1.75 -21.71 -11.93
CA GLY A 8 1.04 -21.59 -10.66
C GLY A 8 0.42 -20.21 -10.44
N GLU A 9 0.07 -19.92 -9.19
CA GLU A 9 -0.57 -18.64 -8.82
C GLU A 9 0.05 -18.03 -7.55
N CYS A 10 -0.04 -16.70 -7.42
CA CYS A 10 0.33 -15.99 -6.20
C CYS A 10 -0.62 -14.80 -5.94
N PRO A 11 -0.73 -14.34 -4.69
CA PRO A 11 -1.47 -13.13 -4.36
C PRO A 11 -0.70 -11.92 -4.88
N ILE A 12 -1.42 -11.04 -5.57
CA ILE A 12 -0.92 -9.73 -5.99
C ILE A 12 -1.99 -8.71 -5.63
N SER A 13 -1.58 -7.60 -5.04
CA SER A 13 -2.47 -6.48 -4.73
C SER A 13 -2.95 -5.80 -6.00
N ILE A 14 -4.22 -5.37 -6.01
CA ILE A 14 -4.75 -4.52 -7.07
C ILE A 14 -4.16 -3.12 -6.89
N ALA A 15 -3.53 -2.61 -7.94
CA ALA A 15 -2.87 -1.30 -7.93
C ALA A 15 -3.68 -0.20 -8.64
N SER A 16 -4.74 -0.55 -9.37
CA SER A 16 -5.70 0.42 -9.93
C SER A 16 -6.81 0.76 -8.94
N SER A 17 -7.29 2.00 -8.98
CA SER A 17 -8.54 2.38 -8.31
C SER A 17 -9.72 1.63 -8.93
N PRO A 18 -10.76 1.27 -8.13
CA PRO A 18 -11.99 0.70 -8.67
C PRO A 18 -12.78 1.67 -9.56
N THR A 19 -12.45 2.95 -9.54
CA THR A 19 -13.04 4.01 -10.37
C THR A 19 -12.39 4.12 -11.74
N ARG A 20 -11.26 3.41 -11.97
CA ARG A 20 -10.45 3.53 -13.19
C ARG A 20 -10.25 2.19 -13.87
N GLU A 21 -10.33 2.20 -15.19
CA GLU A 21 -9.95 1.05 -16.02
C GLU A 21 -8.65 1.33 -16.79
N PRO A 22 -7.92 0.29 -17.20
CA PRO A 22 -8.13 -1.14 -16.93
C PRO A 22 -7.69 -1.54 -15.49
N LEU A 23 -8.03 -2.77 -15.09
CA LEU A 23 -7.45 -3.39 -13.89
C LEU A 23 -5.92 -3.44 -14.03
N GLN A 24 -5.22 -2.93 -13.03
CA GLN A 24 -3.76 -2.89 -13.01
C GLN A 24 -3.21 -3.60 -11.77
N ILE A 25 -2.12 -4.29 -11.96
CA ILE A 25 -1.30 -4.87 -10.89
C ILE A 25 0.13 -4.40 -11.04
N CYS A 26 0.86 -4.32 -9.93
CA CYS A 26 2.29 -4.05 -9.93
C CYS A 26 3.02 -5.30 -9.45
N VAL A 27 3.95 -5.79 -10.25
CA VAL A 27 4.66 -7.04 -9.99
C VAL A 27 6.16 -6.78 -9.90
N ARG A 28 6.77 -7.23 -8.81
CA ARG A 28 8.22 -7.32 -8.66
C ARG A 28 8.64 -8.78 -8.83
N GLU A 29 9.72 -9.00 -9.54
CA GLU A 29 10.30 -10.33 -9.66
C GLU A 29 10.79 -10.83 -8.29
N ALA A 30 10.22 -11.95 -7.84
CA ALA A 30 10.52 -12.54 -6.53
C ALA A 30 10.51 -14.08 -6.54
N GLY A 31 10.18 -14.70 -7.68
CA GLY A 31 10.15 -16.15 -7.82
C GLY A 31 9.50 -16.59 -9.13
N ARG A 32 9.40 -17.90 -9.35
CA ARG A 32 9.00 -18.51 -10.62
C ARG A 32 7.71 -17.93 -11.23
N ILE A 33 6.69 -17.66 -10.39
CA ILE A 33 5.41 -17.18 -10.88
C ILE A 33 5.53 -15.72 -11.32
N THR A 34 6.16 -14.87 -10.52
CA THR A 34 6.39 -13.46 -10.85
C THR A 34 7.35 -13.30 -12.02
N GLN A 35 8.35 -14.19 -12.19
CA GLN A 35 9.18 -14.26 -13.41
C GLN A 35 8.33 -14.55 -14.64
N GLY A 36 7.39 -15.51 -14.53
CA GLY A 36 6.44 -15.81 -15.60
C GLY A 36 5.54 -14.62 -15.95
N MET A 37 5.10 -13.84 -14.95
CA MET A 37 4.34 -12.61 -15.18
C MET A 37 5.20 -11.54 -15.89
N MET A 38 6.46 -11.37 -15.47
CA MET A 38 7.38 -10.42 -16.10
C MET A 38 7.77 -10.77 -17.53
N ALA A 39 7.71 -12.06 -17.89
CA ALA A 39 7.96 -12.54 -19.23
C ALA A 39 6.73 -12.43 -20.15
N ALA A 40 5.55 -12.12 -19.62
CA ALA A 40 4.31 -11.98 -20.38
C ALA A 40 4.38 -10.76 -21.33
N ARG A 41 3.77 -10.90 -22.49
CA ARG A 41 3.71 -9.91 -23.55
C ARG A 41 2.27 -9.42 -23.74
N VAL A 42 2.13 -8.28 -24.38
CA VAL A 42 0.80 -7.78 -24.79
C VAL A 42 0.09 -8.83 -25.64
N GLY A 43 -1.12 -9.21 -25.19
CA GLY A 43 -1.92 -10.28 -25.79
C GLY A 43 -1.85 -11.62 -25.05
N ASP A 44 -0.90 -11.80 -24.15
CA ASP A 44 -0.85 -13.01 -23.31
C ASP A 44 -1.98 -13.00 -22.28
N VAL A 45 -2.43 -14.20 -21.91
CA VAL A 45 -3.56 -14.39 -20.97
C VAL A 45 -3.05 -14.84 -19.62
N LEU A 46 -3.41 -14.09 -18.57
CA LEU A 46 -3.22 -14.45 -17.18
C LEU A 46 -4.57 -14.83 -16.54
N GLY A 47 -4.56 -15.84 -15.67
CA GLY A 47 -5.75 -16.20 -14.90
C GLY A 47 -5.90 -15.29 -13.68
N ILE A 48 -7.14 -14.89 -13.35
CA ILE A 48 -7.45 -14.12 -12.13
C ILE A 48 -8.57 -14.81 -11.37
N ARG A 49 -8.41 -14.95 -10.06
CA ARG A 49 -9.49 -15.32 -9.15
C ARG A 49 -9.49 -14.44 -7.90
N GLY A 50 -10.65 -14.10 -7.40
CA GLY A 50 -10.89 -13.16 -6.32
C GLY A 50 -11.93 -12.11 -6.71
N PRO A 51 -11.92 -10.92 -6.10
CA PRO A 51 -10.97 -10.48 -5.05
C PRO A 51 -11.12 -11.26 -3.76
N PHE A 52 -10.05 -11.31 -2.95
CA PHE A 52 -10.05 -11.93 -1.63
C PHE A 52 -9.73 -10.91 -0.55
N GLY A 53 -10.28 -11.14 0.64
CA GLY A 53 -10.08 -10.26 1.78
C GLY A 53 -10.88 -8.96 1.68
N ASN A 54 -10.38 -7.95 2.38
CA ASN A 54 -10.98 -6.62 2.47
C ASN A 54 -10.12 -5.55 1.78
N GLY A 55 -10.66 -4.34 1.67
CA GLY A 55 -9.96 -3.13 1.22
C GLY A 55 -9.81 -2.09 2.33
N PHE A 56 -9.14 -0.99 2.03
CA PHE A 56 -9.12 0.16 2.93
C PHE A 56 -10.54 0.69 3.15
N PRO A 57 -10.90 1.06 4.39
CA PRO A 57 -12.26 1.48 4.74
C PRO A 57 -12.51 2.94 4.34
N VAL A 58 -12.50 3.22 3.04
CA VAL A 58 -12.59 4.56 2.46
C VAL A 58 -13.79 5.37 2.95
N ALA A 59 -14.92 4.70 3.26
CA ALA A 59 -16.10 5.36 3.82
C ALA A 59 -15.86 5.91 5.24
N GLN A 60 -15.01 5.24 6.04
CA GLN A 60 -14.66 5.67 7.39
C GLN A 60 -13.59 6.79 7.38
N MET A 61 -12.91 6.96 6.27
CA MET A 61 -11.89 8.00 6.08
C MET A 61 -12.48 9.34 5.60
N LYS A 62 -13.77 9.38 5.19
CA LYS A 62 -14.43 10.61 4.72
C LYS A 62 -14.50 11.68 5.82
N ASP A 63 -14.49 12.93 5.40
CA ASP A 63 -14.49 14.12 6.27
C ASP A 63 -13.32 14.19 7.26
N ARG A 64 -12.21 13.50 6.97
CA ARG A 64 -11.02 13.40 7.83
C ARG A 64 -9.74 13.77 7.07
N ASN A 65 -8.71 14.13 7.84
CA ASN A 65 -7.35 14.15 7.34
C ASN A 65 -6.87 12.72 7.08
N VAL A 66 -6.21 12.47 5.96
CA VAL A 66 -5.75 11.13 5.58
C VAL A 66 -4.24 11.13 5.37
N ALA A 67 -3.55 10.36 6.21
CA ALA A 67 -2.12 10.12 6.11
C ALA A 67 -1.87 8.78 5.39
N ILE A 68 -1.12 8.78 4.31
CA ILE A 68 -0.76 7.57 3.57
C ILE A 68 0.76 7.42 3.59
N ALA A 69 1.26 6.36 4.23
CA ALA A 69 2.70 6.14 4.31
C ALA A 69 3.11 4.80 3.69
N GLY A 70 3.97 4.86 2.69
CA GLY A 70 4.44 3.72 1.93
C GLY A 70 5.94 3.49 1.99
N GLY A 71 6.35 2.21 1.92
CA GLY A 71 7.75 1.81 1.84
C GLY A 71 7.99 0.75 0.78
N GLY A 72 8.96 1.02 -0.12
CA GLY A 72 9.35 0.11 -1.17
C GLY A 72 8.18 -0.38 -2.02
N SER A 73 8.10 -1.69 -2.29
CA SER A 73 7.02 -2.29 -3.11
C SER A 73 5.63 -2.23 -2.48
N GLY A 74 5.52 -2.02 -1.15
CA GLY A 74 4.22 -1.85 -0.48
C GLY A 74 3.44 -0.63 -0.99
N PHE A 75 4.13 0.35 -1.57
CA PHE A 75 3.49 1.52 -2.17
C PHE A 75 2.53 1.18 -3.32
N ALA A 76 2.76 0.06 -4.02
CA ALA A 76 1.85 -0.40 -5.08
C ALA A 76 0.42 -0.69 -4.58
N THR A 77 0.29 -1.18 -3.34
CA THR A 77 -1.01 -1.41 -2.70
C THR A 77 -1.72 -0.09 -2.37
N LEU A 78 -0.95 0.92 -1.93
CA LEU A 78 -1.48 2.24 -1.58
C LEU A 78 -1.89 3.07 -2.80
N ARG A 79 -1.31 2.81 -3.98
CA ARG A 79 -1.67 3.52 -5.22
C ARG A 79 -3.16 3.43 -5.54
N SER A 80 -3.78 2.27 -5.32
CA SER A 80 -5.23 2.10 -5.52
C SER A 80 -6.03 3.08 -4.64
N LEU A 81 -5.65 3.20 -3.36
CA LEU A 81 -6.29 4.12 -2.42
C LEU A 81 -6.02 5.58 -2.80
N ILE A 82 -4.78 5.95 -3.14
CA ILE A 82 -4.42 7.32 -3.53
C ILE A 82 -5.24 7.77 -4.74
N ASN A 83 -5.32 6.90 -5.77
CA ASN A 83 -6.11 7.20 -6.96
C ASN A 83 -7.61 7.27 -6.67
N TYR A 84 -8.13 6.43 -5.78
CA TYR A 84 -9.53 6.52 -5.34
C TYR A 84 -9.83 7.84 -4.64
N ILE A 85 -8.95 8.26 -3.72
CA ILE A 85 -9.07 9.54 -3.02
C ILE A 85 -8.97 10.72 -4.01
N ALA A 86 -8.03 10.67 -4.96
CA ALA A 86 -7.91 11.70 -6.00
C ALA A 86 -9.18 11.85 -6.84
N ASP A 87 -9.87 10.72 -7.14
CA ASP A 87 -11.14 10.72 -7.89
C ASP A 87 -12.35 11.22 -7.06
N HIS A 88 -12.21 11.24 -5.72
CA HIS A 88 -13.24 11.66 -4.76
C HIS A 88 -12.69 12.70 -3.79
N ARG A 89 -11.84 13.61 -4.27
CA ARG A 89 -11.04 14.50 -3.42
C ARG A 89 -11.87 15.31 -2.42
N ASP A 90 -13.04 15.76 -2.83
CA ASP A 90 -13.94 16.58 -2.00
C ASP A 90 -14.53 15.81 -0.80
N ASP A 91 -14.44 14.48 -0.79
CA ASP A 91 -14.88 13.66 0.33
C ASP A 91 -13.89 13.65 1.52
N TYR A 92 -12.68 14.19 1.34
CA TYR A 92 -11.59 14.13 2.32
C TYR A 92 -11.08 15.53 2.64
N ARG A 93 -10.56 15.72 3.86
CA ARG A 93 -9.87 16.96 4.25
C ARG A 93 -8.44 16.95 3.71
N GLU A 94 -7.45 17.30 4.54
CA GLU A 94 -6.04 17.24 4.13
C GLU A 94 -5.62 15.80 3.82
N VAL A 95 -4.95 15.61 2.70
CA VAL A 95 -4.44 14.30 2.28
C VAL A 95 -2.94 14.39 2.02
N THR A 96 -2.17 13.67 2.83
CA THR A 96 -0.71 13.64 2.73
C THR A 96 -0.23 12.24 2.43
N VAL A 97 0.56 12.10 1.39
CA VAL A 97 1.25 10.86 0.99
C VAL A 97 2.73 11.01 1.27
N VAL A 98 3.29 10.13 2.09
CA VAL A 98 4.74 10.03 2.29
C VAL A 98 5.24 8.67 1.80
N TYR A 99 6.29 8.68 1.00
CA TYR A 99 6.82 7.46 0.40
C TYR A 99 8.34 7.39 0.51
N GLY A 100 8.83 6.27 1.02
CA GLY A 100 10.25 5.97 1.14
C GLY A 100 10.67 4.79 0.27
N ALA A 101 11.80 4.93 -0.42
CA ALA A 101 12.44 3.84 -1.14
C ALA A 101 13.93 3.77 -0.80
N ARG A 102 14.58 2.66 -1.14
CA ARG A 102 16.01 2.50 -0.84
C ARG A 102 16.87 3.43 -1.69
N THR A 103 16.59 3.50 -2.98
CA THR A 103 17.29 4.36 -3.94
C THR A 103 16.30 5.05 -4.87
N PRO A 104 16.68 6.08 -5.63
CA PRO A 104 15.80 6.72 -6.60
C PRO A 104 15.22 5.76 -7.64
N GLN A 105 15.99 4.72 -8.03
CA GLN A 105 15.57 3.72 -9.01
C GLN A 105 14.52 2.75 -8.46
N ASP A 106 14.40 2.65 -7.12
CA ASP A 106 13.39 1.82 -6.45
C ASP A 106 12.05 2.53 -6.26
N LEU A 107 11.93 3.79 -6.70
CA LEU A 107 10.69 4.56 -6.60
C LEU A 107 9.67 4.09 -7.65
N TYR A 108 8.48 3.76 -7.19
CA TYR A 108 7.34 3.36 -8.03
C TYR A 108 6.48 4.56 -8.41
N PHE A 109 5.88 4.52 -9.60
CA PHE A 109 4.87 5.47 -10.08
C PHE A 109 5.31 6.94 -10.09
N THR A 110 6.58 7.20 -10.32
CA THR A 110 7.13 8.58 -10.33
C THR A 110 6.44 9.52 -11.31
N SER A 111 5.88 8.99 -12.39
CA SER A 111 5.09 9.75 -13.37
C SER A 111 3.72 10.21 -12.86
N GLU A 112 3.24 9.66 -11.73
CA GLU A 112 1.91 9.95 -11.19
C GLU A 112 1.94 11.02 -10.07
N TYR A 113 3.10 11.31 -9.46
CA TYR A 113 3.19 12.24 -8.34
C TYR A 113 2.62 13.63 -8.67
N GLY A 114 2.94 14.16 -9.85
CA GLY A 114 2.41 15.45 -10.30
C GLY A 114 0.89 15.44 -10.48
N SER A 115 0.28 14.31 -10.88
CA SER A 115 -1.18 14.20 -11.00
C SER A 115 -1.87 14.15 -9.63
N TRP A 116 -1.24 13.52 -8.63
CA TRP A 116 -1.75 13.53 -7.26
C TRP A 116 -1.66 14.92 -6.63
N GLN A 117 -0.53 15.63 -6.84
CA GLN A 117 -0.38 17.02 -6.40
C GLN A 117 -1.40 17.95 -7.08
N ALA A 118 -1.67 17.76 -8.37
CA ALA A 118 -2.70 18.49 -9.09
C ALA A 118 -4.12 18.21 -8.60
N ALA A 119 -4.32 17.07 -7.94
CA ALA A 119 -5.55 16.70 -7.25
C ALA A 119 -5.55 17.14 -5.76
N ASP A 120 -4.72 18.11 -5.38
CA ASP A 120 -4.62 18.64 -4.02
C ASP A 120 -4.29 17.55 -2.97
N ILE A 121 -3.37 16.66 -3.32
CA ILE A 121 -2.76 15.67 -2.42
C ILE A 121 -1.31 16.07 -2.20
N GLU A 122 -0.91 16.28 -0.96
CA GLU A 122 0.50 16.54 -0.63
C GLU A 122 1.32 15.28 -0.79
N VAL A 123 2.49 15.36 -1.46
CA VAL A 123 3.33 14.19 -1.78
C VAL A 123 4.76 14.45 -1.35
N GLY A 124 5.19 13.79 -0.28
CA GLY A 124 6.55 13.78 0.23
C GLY A 124 7.28 12.49 -0.15
N ILE A 125 8.44 12.61 -0.78
CA ILE A 125 9.25 11.46 -1.24
C ILE A 125 10.63 11.53 -0.62
N THR A 126 11.14 10.38 -0.16
CA THR A 126 12.50 10.25 0.35
C THR A 126 13.17 8.96 -0.13
N VAL A 127 14.50 8.95 -0.14
CA VAL A 127 15.29 7.74 -0.39
C VAL A 127 16.33 7.55 0.71
N ASP A 128 16.62 6.30 1.06
CA ASP A 128 17.65 6.01 2.07
C ASP A 128 19.05 6.35 1.55
N MET A 129 19.30 6.11 0.27
CA MET A 129 20.56 6.36 -0.40
C MET A 129 20.35 7.15 -1.69
N MET A 130 20.95 8.31 -1.78
CA MET A 130 20.89 9.15 -2.98
C MET A 130 21.97 8.75 -3.98
N ASP A 131 21.73 9.07 -5.24
CA ASP A 131 22.73 9.16 -6.30
C ASP A 131 22.89 10.61 -6.80
N ALA A 132 23.75 10.81 -7.79
CA ALA A 132 24.05 12.16 -8.31
C ALA A 132 22.84 12.83 -9.00
N SER A 133 21.82 12.08 -9.39
CA SER A 133 20.60 12.60 -10.05
C SER A 133 19.52 13.03 -9.06
N TRP A 134 19.59 12.55 -7.79
CA TRP A 134 18.59 12.80 -6.78
C TRP A 134 18.72 14.19 -6.14
N LYS A 135 17.61 14.91 -6.10
CA LYS A 135 17.52 16.26 -5.51
C LYS A 135 16.46 16.36 -4.40
N GLY A 136 15.79 15.25 -4.10
CA GLY A 136 14.74 15.20 -3.07
C GLY A 136 15.30 14.91 -1.68
N ASN A 137 14.41 14.57 -0.75
CA ASN A 137 14.77 14.23 0.62
C ASN A 137 15.60 12.94 0.69
N VAL A 138 16.50 12.88 1.67
CA VAL A 138 17.33 11.70 1.98
C VAL A 138 17.12 11.33 3.43
N GLY A 139 16.80 10.06 3.68
CA GLY A 139 16.54 9.52 4.98
C GLY A 139 15.29 8.64 5.02
N LEU A 140 14.95 8.19 6.21
CA LEU A 140 13.78 7.33 6.42
C LEU A 140 12.47 8.10 6.18
N VAL A 141 11.42 7.40 5.77
CA VAL A 141 10.09 7.99 5.54
C VAL A 141 9.53 8.71 6.78
N THR A 142 9.96 8.32 7.98
CA THR A 142 9.60 8.99 9.23
C THR A 142 10.05 10.45 9.31
N SER A 143 11.08 10.84 8.57
CA SER A 143 11.52 12.25 8.52
C SER A 143 10.49 13.19 7.86
N LEU A 144 9.56 12.63 7.08
CA LEU A 144 8.50 13.37 6.39
C LEU A 144 7.18 13.44 7.19
N LEU A 145 7.10 12.75 8.32
CA LEU A 145 5.84 12.69 9.09
C LEU A 145 5.50 14.03 9.75
N SER A 146 6.49 14.94 9.89
CA SER A 146 6.24 16.30 10.39
C SER A 146 5.26 17.11 9.53
N GLU A 147 5.12 16.75 8.28
CA GLU A 147 4.22 17.38 7.33
C GLU A 147 2.76 16.91 7.48
N ILE A 148 2.53 15.82 8.24
CA ILE A 148 1.18 15.27 8.44
C ILE A 148 0.44 16.02 9.53
N ASP A 149 -0.71 16.61 9.18
CA ASP A 149 -1.61 17.21 10.15
C ASP A 149 -2.32 16.13 11.00
N PRO A 150 -2.24 16.24 12.35
CA PRO A 150 -2.60 15.11 13.21
C PRO A 150 -4.09 14.77 13.21
N ALA A 151 -4.98 15.57 13.70
CA ALA A 151 -6.35 15.11 14.03
C ALA A 151 -7.45 16.07 13.60
N PRO A 152 -8.67 15.58 13.35
CA PRO A 152 -9.10 14.17 13.30
C PRO A 152 -8.60 13.48 12.02
N GLY A 153 -7.85 12.37 12.18
CA GLY A 153 -7.17 11.71 11.06
C GLY A 153 -7.36 10.21 10.99
N ALA A 154 -7.21 9.68 9.80
CA ALA A 154 -7.06 8.26 9.51
C ALA A 154 -5.75 8.03 8.76
N ALA A 155 -5.14 6.87 8.94
CA ALA A 155 -3.88 6.56 8.27
C ALA A 155 -3.93 5.22 7.52
N ALA A 156 -3.22 5.13 6.39
CA ALA A 156 -3.05 3.91 5.61
C ALA A 156 -1.56 3.62 5.42
N LEU A 157 -1.10 2.47 5.90
CA LEU A 157 0.31 2.10 5.90
C LEU A 157 0.54 0.81 5.11
N CYS A 158 1.60 0.77 4.31
CA CYS A 158 2.08 -0.45 3.67
C CYS A 158 3.59 -0.40 3.42
N GLY A 159 4.32 -1.41 3.88
CA GLY A 159 5.77 -1.48 3.72
C GLY A 159 6.42 -2.48 4.67
N PRO A 160 7.73 -2.39 4.86
CA PRO A 160 8.46 -3.25 5.80
C PRO A 160 7.94 -3.11 7.25
N PRO A 161 7.89 -4.21 8.04
CA PRO A 161 7.37 -4.17 9.41
C PRO A 161 8.01 -3.09 10.30
N MET A 162 9.32 -2.90 10.19
CA MET A 162 10.04 -1.88 10.97
C MET A 162 9.58 -0.46 10.63
N MET A 163 9.32 -0.19 9.33
CA MET A 163 8.76 1.09 8.89
C MET A 163 7.35 1.28 9.45
N ILE A 164 6.50 0.27 9.32
CA ILE A 164 5.12 0.33 9.81
C ILE A 164 5.09 0.65 11.30
N ARG A 165 5.90 -0.04 12.12
CA ARG A 165 6.00 0.23 13.57
C ARG A 165 6.45 1.67 13.86
N ALA A 166 7.48 2.13 13.17
CA ALA A 166 8.03 3.48 13.40
C ALA A 166 7.02 4.57 13.00
N VAL A 167 6.37 4.41 11.84
CA VAL A 167 5.34 5.35 11.38
C VAL A 167 4.11 5.32 12.29
N ALA A 168 3.61 4.12 12.65
CA ALA A 168 2.46 4.00 13.55
C ALA A 168 2.73 4.65 14.91
N LYS A 169 3.93 4.44 15.48
CA LYS A 169 4.33 5.09 16.73
C LYS A 169 4.31 6.61 16.61
N ASP A 170 4.92 7.18 15.58
CA ASP A 170 4.94 8.62 15.36
C ASP A 170 3.53 9.19 15.20
N LEU A 171 2.65 8.52 14.44
CA LEU A 171 1.26 8.92 14.27
C LEU A 171 0.48 8.89 15.59
N LEU A 172 0.69 7.88 16.44
CA LEU A 172 0.10 7.83 17.78
C LEU A 172 0.60 8.97 18.67
N ASP A 173 1.90 9.28 18.65
CA ASP A 173 2.49 10.41 19.38
C ASP A 173 1.90 11.76 18.91
N ARG A 174 1.37 11.83 17.66
CA ARG A 174 0.67 12.99 17.08
C ARG A 174 -0.84 13.01 17.34
N GLY A 175 -1.38 12.00 18.01
CA GLY A 175 -2.80 11.96 18.39
C GLY A 175 -3.71 11.14 17.47
N PHE A 176 -3.18 10.40 16.50
CA PHE A 176 -3.95 9.36 15.83
C PHE A 176 -4.29 8.26 16.82
N ILE A 177 -5.42 7.58 16.60
CA ILE A 177 -5.82 6.43 17.43
C ILE A 177 -5.57 5.13 16.68
N GLU A 178 -5.24 4.07 17.42
CA GLU A 178 -4.85 2.77 16.84
C GLU A 178 -5.89 2.20 15.87
N GLN A 179 -7.18 2.40 16.16
CA GLN A 179 -8.31 1.92 15.35
C GLN A 179 -8.43 2.61 14.00
N GLU A 180 -7.83 3.79 13.84
CA GLU A 180 -7.85 4.59 12.62
C GLU A 180 -6.53 4.53 11.84
N ILE A 181 -5.58 3.73 12.29
CA ILE A 181 -4.35 3.42 11.56
C ILE A 181 -4.53 2.06 10.89
N TYR A 182 -4.69 2.04 9.58
CA TYR A 182 -4.93 0.85 8.77
C TYR A 182 -3.66 0.38 8.10
N ILE A 183 -3.35 -0.90 8.28
CA ILE A 183 -2.11 -1.52 7.78
C ILE A 183 -2.45 -2.59 6.77
N SER A 184 -1.80 -2.55 5.61
CA SER A 184 -1.83 -3.65 4.66
C SER A 184 -0.74 -4.66 4.98
N LEU A 185 -1.13 -5.89 5.24
CA LEU A 185 -0.23 -7.00 5.58
C LEU A 185 -0.27 -8.10 4.52
N GLU A 186 0.89 -8.67 4.25
CA GLU A 186 1.05 -9.74 3.26
C GLU A 186 1.40 -11.07 3.94
N ARG A 187 0.83 -12.15 3.41
CA ARG A 187 1.18 -13.52 3.75
C ARG A 187 1.08 -14.41 2.51
N HIS A 188 1.77 -15.52 2.53
CA HIS A 188 1.58 -16.54 1.50
C HIS A 188 0.14 -17.03 1.51
N MET A 189 -0.54 -16.93 0.38
CA MET A 189 -1.91 -17.41 0.22
C MET A 189 -1.96 -18.59 -0.76
N LYS A 190 -2.83 -19.55 -0.47
CA LYS A 190 -3.17 -20.64 -1.39
C LYS A 190 -4.65 -20.70 -1.69
N CYS A 191 -5.51 -21.05 -0.71
CA CYS A 191 -6.94 -21.20 -0.97
C CYS A 191 -7.66 -19.84 -1.20
N GLY A 192 -7.32 -18.81 -0.45
CA GLY A 192 -7.96 -17.49 -0.48
C GLY A 192 -9.28 -17.42 0.30
N VAL A 193 -9.70 -18.49 0.99
CA VAL A 193 -11.03 -18.64 1.61
C VAL A 193 -10.97 -19.14 3.06
N GLY A 194 -9.85 -18.91 3.76
CA GLY A 194 -9.70 -19.23 5.19
C GLY A 194 -9.66 -20.71 5.55
N LYS A 195 -9.32 -21.62 4.61
CA LYS A 195 -9.36 -23.08 4.86
C LYS A 195 -8.00 -23.75 5.00
N CYS A 196 -6.95 -23.22 4.37
CA CYS A 196 -5.66 -23.91 4.29
C CYS A 196 -4.62 -23.40 5.28
N GLU A 197 -4.93 -22.37 6.04
CA GLU A 197 -4.12 -21.75 7.11
C GLU A 197 -2.76 -21.19 6.67
N HIS A 198 -2.42 -21.23 5.37
CA HIS A 198 -1.13 -20.70 4.88
C HIS A 198 -0.94 -19.20 5.12
N CYS A 199 -2.02 -18.45 5.21
CA CYS A 199 -1.98 -17.00 5.43
C CYS A 199 -2.29 -16.63 6.89
N THR A 200 -2.18 -17.57 7.84
CA THR A 200 -2.47 -17.33 9.26
C THR A 200 -1.46 -16.35 9.86
N MET A 201 -1.97 -15.43 10.66
CA MET A 201 -1.23 -14.45 11.43
C MET A 201 -1.90 -14.27 12.79
N GLY A 202 -1.35 -14.88 13.83
CA GLY A 202 -2.02 -14.98 15.11
C GLY A 202 -3.41 -15.61 14.97
N PRO A 203 -4.48 -14.97 15.42
CA PRO A 203 -5.85 -15.49 15.28
C PRO A 203 -6.50 -15.23 13.91
N TYR A 204 -5.81 -14.57 12.99
CA TYR A 204 -6.39 -14.09 11.73
C TYR A 204 -5.92 -14.88 10.52
N HIS A 205 -6.80 -15.01 9.52
CA HIS A 205 -6.43 -15.42 8.16
C HIS A 205 -6.40 -14.20 7.24
N VAL A 206 -5.23 -13.80 6.76
CA VAL A 206 -5.07 -12.59 5.93
C VAL A 206 -5.98 -12.59 4.70
N CYS A 207 -6.32 -13.77 4.16
CA CYS A 207 -7.19 -13.88 2.98
C CYS A 207 -8.68 -13.64 3.25
N THR A 208 -9.14 -13.66 4.51
CA THR A 208 -10.56 -13.44 4.89
C THR A 208 -10.72 -12.29 5.85
N ASP A 209 -9.80 -12.14 6.83
CA ASP A 209 -9.89 -11.13 7.87
C ASP A 209 -9.11 -9.84 7.50
N GLY A 210 -8.20 -9.94 6.52
CA GLY A 210 -7.37 -8.89 5.97
C GLY A 210 -7.54 -8.76 4.45
N PRO A 211 -6.52 -8.27 3.74
CA PRO A 211 -5.17 -7.89 4.19
C PRO A 211 -5.08 -6.58 4.97
N ILE A 212 -6.16 -5.79 5.02
CA ILE A 212 -6.19 -4.52 5.73
C ILE A 212 -6.68 -4.75 7.16
N PHE A 213 -5.87 -4.35 8.12
CA PHE A 213 -6.18 -4.43 9.55
C PHE A 213 -5.99 -3.07 10.21
N SER A 214 -6.80 -2.75 11.23
CA SER A 214 -6.47 -1.66 12.13
C SER A 214 -5.28 -2.04 13.04
N TYR A 215 -4.48 -1.07 13.42
CA TYR A 215 -3.23 -1.29 14.15
C TYR A 215 -3.42 -1.98 15.50
N ASP A 216 -4.47 -1.62 16.23
CA ASP A 216 -4.84 -2.24 17.51
C ASP A 216 -5.00 -3.77 17.42
N ARG A 217 -5.40 -4.29 16.27
CA ARG A 217 -5.58 -5.73 16.05
C ARG A 217 -4.29 -6.48 15.77
N VAL A 218 -3.27 -5.80 15.27
CA VAL A 218 -2.08 -6.48 14.70
C VAL A 218 -0.74 -5.97 15.22
N ARG A 219 -0.72 -4.96 16.08
CA ARG A 219 0.51 -4.34 16.60
C ARG A 219 1.48 -5.34 17.24
N ASP A 220 0.95 -6.36 17.92
CA ASP A 220 1.74 -7.39 18.58
C ASP A 220 2.13 -8.56 17.65
N LEU A 221 1.66 -8.53 16.40
CA LEU A 221 1.86 -9.60 15.40
C LEU A 221 2.83 -9.20 14.27
N ILE A 222 3.22 -7.94 14.18
CA ILE A 222 4.05 -7.38 13.10
C ILE A 222 5.44 -6.96 13.61
#